data_b4078a0e40db03faf19493deb9ae1b63
#
_entry.id   b4078a0e40db03faf19493deb9ae1b63
#
_cell.length_a   1.000
_cell.length_b   1.000
_cell.length_c   1.000
_cell.angle_alpha   90.00
_cell.angle_beta   90.00
_cell.angle_gamma   90.00
#
_symmetry.space_group_name_H-M   'P 1'
#
loop_
_entity.id
_entity.type
_entity.pdbx_description
1 polymer ?
#
loop_
_entity_poly.entity_id
_entity_poly.type
_entity_poly.pdbx_seq_one_letter_code
_entity_poly.pdbx_strand_id
1 'polypeptide(L)'
;MLDFTPLRNRQTTYGQMAADLAPDDLRNLTNEMVDVMLDLIAGCTDADVTFVPDDPEANDAYAANESDVNLPWTLGHVIVHTTASAEESAALAAELARGVKFHGRSRSEVAWHTVTTIDQCR
;
A
#
# COMPACT_ATOMS: atom_id res chain seq x y z
N MET A 1 7.33 -3.50 14.49
CA MET A 1 6.78 -3.99 13.18
C MET A 1 6.54 -5.49 13.26
N LEU A 2 5.46 -6.01 12.66
CA LEU A 2 5.22 -7.45 12.56
C LEU A 2 6.27 -8.11 11.64
N ASP A 3 6.77 -9.27 12.08
CA ASP A 3 7.61 -10.11 11.21
C ASP A 3 6.73 -10.96 10.30
N PHE A 4 6.69 -10.65 9.02
CA PHE A 4 5.94 -11.40 8.00
C PHE A 4 6.72 -12.60 7.41
N THR A 5 7.93 -12.87 7.88
CA THR A 5 8.75 -14.02 7.41
C THR A 5 8.03 -15.35 7.55
N PRO A 6 7.38 -15.68 8.71
CA PRO A 6 6.64 -16.92 8.84
C PRO A 6 5.46 -17.04 7.85
N LEU A 7 4.80 -15.93 7.54
CA LEU A 7 3.72 -15.91 6.56
C LEU A 7 4.24 -16.19 5.15
N ARG A 8 5.31 -15.51 4.73
CA ARG A 8 5.97 -15.75 3.43
C ARG A 8 6.43 -17.20 3.27
N ASN A 9 6.90 -17.80 4.36
CA ASN A 9 7.32 -19.20 4.40
C ASN A 9 6.17 -20.19 4.58
N ARG A 10 4.91 -19.73 4.58
CA ARG A 10 3.69 -20.57 4.78
C ARG A 10 3.67 -21.33 6.10
N GLN A 11 4.34 -20.83 7.13
CA GLN A 11 4.40 -21.41 8.47
C GLN A 11 3.26 -20.93 9.37
N THR A 12 2.56 -19.87 8.97
CA THR A 12 1.41 -19.30 9.67
C THR A 12 0.42 -18.70 8.68
N THR A 13 -0.73 -18.24 9.17
CA THR A 13 -1.75 -17.51 8.41
C THR A 13 -1.94 -16.10 8.96
N TYR A 14 -2.55 -15.19 8.18
CA TYR A 14 -2.90 -13.85 8.66
C TYR A 14 -3.78 -13.91 9.92
N GLY A 15 -4.77 -14.82 9.95
CA GLY A 15 -5.64 -14.98 11.10
C GLY A 15 -4.88 -15.41 12.37
N GLN A 16 -3.90 -16.28 12.24
CA GLN A 16 -3.05 -16.70 13.38
C GLN A 16 -2.14 -15.56 13.86
N MET A 17 -1.55 -14.80 12.94
CA MET A 17 -0.73 -13.63 13.29
C MET A 17 -1.52 -12.51 13.97
N ALA A 18 -2.78 -12.36 13.60
CA ALA A 18 -3.65 -11.30 14.13
C ALA A 18 -4.45 -11.73 15.37
N ALA A 19 -4.43 -13.02 15.75
CA ALA A 19 -5.33 -13.57 16.77
C ALA A 19 -5.25 -12.86 18.12
N ASP A 20 -4.05 -12.41 18.49
CA ASP A 20 -3.77 -11.79 19.79
C ASP A 20 -3.63 -10.26 19.72
N LEU A 21 -3.88 -9.64 18.55
CA LEU A 21 -3.78 -8.21 18.38
C LEU A 21 -5.04 -7.50 18.90
N ALA A 22 -4.83 -6.57 19.83
CA ALA A 22 -5.85 -5.65 20.28
C ALA A 22 -5.99 -4.44 19.31
N PRO A 23 -7.09 -3.68 19.36
CA PRO A 23 -7.26 -2.48 18.55
C PRO A 23 -6.14 -1.45 18.70
N ASP A 24 -5.57 -1.32 19.89
CA ASP A 24 -4.45 -0.41 20.14
C ASP A 24 -3.15 -0.90 19.49
N ASP A 25 -2.95 -2.22 19.42
CA ASP A 25 -1.80 -2.80 18.71
C ASP A 25 -1.90 -2.51 17.21
N LEU A 26 -3.09 -2.64 16.62
CA LEU A 26 -3.32 -2.31 15.20
C LEU A 26 -3.06 -0.83 14.92
N ARG A 27 -3.49 0.07 15.82
CA ARG A 27 -3.21 1.51 15.69
C ARG A 27 -1.72 1.78 15.75
N ASN A 28 -1.01 1.19 16.70
CA ASN A 28 0.43 1.36 16.86
C ASN A 28 1.20 0.82 15.65
N LEU A 29 0.82 -0.34 15.13
CA LEU A 29 1.42 -0.93 13.93
C LEU A 29 1.16 -0.07 12.67
N THR A 30 -0.02 0.54 12.57
CA THR A 30 -0.33 1.46 11.47
C THR A 30 0.53 2.72 11.54
N ASN A 31 0.66 3.32 12.72
CA ASN A 31 1.54 4.48 12.91
C ASN A 31 2.99 4.14 12.59
N GLU A 32 3.49 3.00 13.09
CA GLU A 32 4.83 2.52 12.79
C GLU A 32 5.04 2.30 11.28
N MET A 33 4.05 1.79 10.57
CA MET A 33 4.12 1.63 9.11
C MET A 33 4.28 2.99 8.42
N VAL A 34 3.49 4.00 8.81
CA VAL A 34 3.58 5.36 8.26
C VAL A 34 4.95 5.96 8.56
N ASP A 35 5.45 5.84 9.79
CA ASP A 35 6.77 6.36 10.17
C ASP A 35 7.88 5.73 9.33
N VAL A 36 7.83 4.41 9.12
CA VAL A 36 8.79 3.70 8.25
C VAL A 36 8.71 4.17 6.81
N MET A 37 7.50 4.39 6.26
CA MET A 37 7.34 4.91 4.90
C MET A 37 7.93 6.32 4.77
N LEU A 38 7.68 7.21 5.74
CA LEU A 38 8.24 8.56 5.77
C LEU A 38 9.78 8.55 5.88
N ASP A 39 10.33 7.67 6.72
CA ASP A 39 11.78 7.51 6.87
C ASP A 39 12.43 7.02 5.56
N LEU A 40 11.80 6.08 4.86
CA LEU A 40 12.32 5.56 3.58
C LEU A 40 12.41 6.64 2.51
N ILE A 41 11.51 7.62 2.51
CA ILE A 41 11.49 8.70 1.53
C ILE A 41 12.11 10.01 2.04
N ALA A 42 12.65 10.02 3.27
CA ALA A 42 13.13 11.25 3.91
C ALA A 42 14.19 12.00 3.09
N GLY A 43 15.05 11.26 2.37
CA GLY A 43 16.09 11.82 1.50
C GLY A 43 15.70 11.99 0.03
N CYS A 44 14.46 11.64 -0.34
CA CYS A 44 14.01 11.72 -1.73
C CYS A 44 13.63 13.15 -2.13
N THR A 45 13.76 13.41 -3.42
CA THR A 45 13.44 14.68 -4.10
C THR A 45 12.31 14.47 -5.12
N ASP A 46 11.81 15.55 -5.71
CA ASP A 46 10.80 15.47 -6.78
C ASP A 46 11.28 14.64 -7.99
N ALA A 47 12.58 14.67 -8.28
CA ALA A 47 13.16 13.87 -9.35
C ALA A 47 13.05 12.36 -9.06
N ASP A 48 13.16 11.96 -7.80
CA ASP A 48 13.02 10.56 -7.41
C ASP A 48 11.56 10.09 -7.49
N VAL A 49 10.60 10.98 -7.23
CA VAL A 49 9.16 10.67 -7.31
C VAL A 49 8.74 10.26 -8.72
N THR A 50 9.30 10.92 -9.73
CA THR A 50 8.96 10.72 -11.14
C THR A 50 9.97 9.85 -11.89
N PHE A 51 11.02 9.39 -11.21
CA PHE A 51 12.01 8.49 -11.82
C PHE A 51 11.34 7.18 -12.25
N VAL A 52 11.52 6.84 -13.52
CA VAL A 52 11.05 5.57 -14.10
C VAL A 52 12.20 4.57 -14.05
N PRO A 53 12.11 3.50 -13.24
CA PRO A 53 13.16 2.48 -13.16
C PRO A 53 13.25 1.67 -14.47
N ASP A 54 14.39 1.09 -14.72
CA ASP A 54 14.55 0.12 -15.81
C ASP A 54 14.07 -1.25 -15.31
N ASP A 55 12.84 -1.62 -15.71
CA ASP A 55 12.21 -2.90 -15.36
C ASP A 55 11.58 -3.52 -16.63
N PRO A 56 12.33 -4.37 -17.33
CA PRO A 56 11.83 -5.01 -18.54
C PRO A 56 10.71 -6.03 -18.29
N GLU A 57 10.48 -6.41 -17.02
CA GLU A 57 9.42 -7.35 -16.63
C GLU A 57 8.18 -6.62 -16.05
N ALA A 58 8.16 -5.29 -16.13
CA ALA A 58 7.02 -4.51 -15.65
C ALA A 58 5.72 -4.99 -16.30
N ASN A 59 4.76 -5.38 -15.47
CA ASN A 59 3.45 -5.84 -15.92
C ASN A 59 2.42 -5.63 -14.82
N ASP A 60 1.63 -4.58 -14.93
CA ASP A 60 0.49 -4.33 -14.05
C ASP A 60 -0.80 -4.81 -14.69
N ALA A 61 -1.20 -6.04 -14.37
CA ALA A 61 -2.44 -6.64 -14.87
C ALA A 61 -3.71 -5.93 -14.37
N TYR A 62 -3.58 -4.97 -13.45
CA TYR A 62 -4.69 -4.20 -12.86
C TYR A 62 -4.64 -2.72 -13.23
N ALA A 63 -3.76 -2.33 -14.15
CA ALA A 63 -3.68 -0.96 -14.63
C ALA A 63 -5.03 -0.52 -15.25
N ALA A 64 -5.46 0.72 -14.93
CA ALA A 64 -6.70 1.27 -15.46
C ALA A 64 -6.64 1.54 -16.96
N ASN A 65 -5.44 1.92 -17.43
CA ASN A 65 -5.22 2.22 -18.82
C ASN A 65 -4.29 1.18 -19.43
N GLU A 66 -4.61 0.75 -20.63
CA GLU A 66 -3.80 -0.21 -21.38
C GLU A 66 -2.35 0.28 -21.59
N SER A 67 -2.16 1.60 -21.69
CA SER A 67 -0.86 2.25 -21.79
C SER A 67 0.02 2.07 -20.55
N ASP A 68 -0.58 1.80 -19.40
CA ASP A 68 0.13 1.74 -18.12
C ASP A 68 0.55 0.32 -17.75
N VAL A 69 0.00 -0.69 -18.43
CA VAL A 69 0.23 -2.13 -18.12
C VAL A 69 1.71 -2.49 -18.06
N ASN A 70 2.51 -1.97 -18.98
CA ASN A 70 3.94 -2.29 -19.06
C ASN A 70 4.85 -1.14 -18.57
N LEU A 71 4.29 -0.18 -17.83
CA LEU A 71 5.10 0.88 -17.24
C LEU A 71 5.66 0.43 -15.88
N PRO A 72 6.97 0.57 -15.66
CA PRO A 72 7.57 0.39 -14.35
C PRO A 72 6.98 1.41 -13.35
N TRP A 73 6.77 0.98 -12.13
CA TRP A 73 6.19 1.84 -11.11
C TRP A 73 7.22 2.87 -10.62
N THR A 74 6.85 4.13 -10.70
CA THR A 74 7.57 5.22 -10.06
C THR A 74 7.34 5.22 -8.55
N LEU A 75 8.16 5.97 -7.79
CA LEU A 75 7.92 6.16 -6.35
C LEU A 75 6.52 6.75 -6.09
N GLY A 76 6.09 7.73 -6.89
CA GLY A 76 4.74 8.29 -6.79
C GLY A 76 3.65 7.24 -6.94
N HIS A 77 3.79 6.32 -7.90
CA HIS A 77 2.85 5.20 -8.09
C HIS A 77 2.85 4.25 -6.87
N VAL A 78 4.02 3.87 -6.37
CA VAL A 78 4.14 2.98 -5.20
C VAL A 78 3.45 3.59 -3.97
N ILE A 79 3.67 4.88 -3.69
CA ILE A 79 3.05 5.58 -2.56
C ILE A 79 1.52 5.58 -2.70
N VAL A 80 1.01 6.01 -3.85
CA VAL A 80 -0.44 6.02 -4.10
C VAL A 80 -1.06 4.63 -3.95
N HIS A 81 -0.45 3.62 -4.57
CA HIS A 81 -0.95 2.24 -4.50
C HIS A 81 -0.98 1.70 -3.06
N THR A 82 0.08 1.95 -2.29
CA THR A 82 0.21 1.45 -0.92
C THR A 82 -0.79 2.13 0.01
N THR A 83 -0.91 3.45 -0.06
CA THR A 83 -1.82 4.23 0.80
C THR A 83 -3.29 3.95 0.47
N ALA A 84 -3.67 3.96 -0.81
CA ALA A 84 -5.04 3.65 -1.23
C ALA A 84 -5.46 2.23 -0.83
N SER A 85 -4.57 1.24 -0.97
CA SER A 85 -4.83 -0.14 -0.56
C SER A 85 -4.98 -0.28 0.97
N ALA A 86 -4.20 0.47 1.74
CA ALA A 86 -4.30 0.49 3.20
C ALA A 86 -5.62 1.13 3.66
N GLU A 87 -6.02 2.27 3.09
CA GLU A 87 -7.28 2.95 3.39
C GLU A 87 -8.49 2.08 3.07
N GLU A 88 -8.52 1.46 1.88
CA GLU A 88 -9.61 0.57 1.50
C GLU A 88 -9.72 -0.64 2.46
N SER A 89 -8.59 -1.25 2.81
CA SER A 89 -8.56 -2.38 3.74
C SER A 89 -9.06 -1.99 5.12
N ALA A 90 -8.69 -0.80 5.62
CA ALA A 90 -9.16 -0.27 6.90
C ALA A 90 -10.66 0.03 6.87
N ALA A 91 -11.17 0.60 5.78
CA ALA A 91 -12.61 0.87 5.61
C ALA A 91 -13.42 -0.43 5.62
N LEU A 92 -13.01 -1.44 4.85
CA LEU A 92 -13.67 -2.75 4.82
C LEU A 92 -13.63 -3.45 6.19
N ALA A 93 -12.50 -3.39 6.89
CA ALA A 93 -12.39 -3.94 8.24
C ALA A 93 -13.35 -3.24 9.22
N ALA A 94 -13.47 -1.92 9.16
CA ALA A 94 -14.41 -1.16 9.98
C ALA A 94 -15.87 -1.48 9.66
N GLU A 95 -16.21 -1.73 8.40
CA GLU A 95 -17.54 -2.17 7.98
C GLU A 95 -17.87 -3.57 8.51
N LEU A 96 -16.95 -4.52 8.35
CA LEU A 96 -17.10 -5.88 8.88
C LEU A 96 -17.29 -5.88 10.40
N ALA A 97 -16.54 -5.06 11.13
CA ALA A 97 -16.68 -4.91 12.58
C ALA A 97 -18.05 -4.38 12.99
N ARG A 98 -18.74 -3.62 12.12
CA ARG A 98 -20.12 -3.14 12.32
C ARG A 98 -21.19 -4.11 11.80
N GLY A 99 -20.80 -5.29 11.34
CA GLY A 99 -21.71 -6.31 10.82
C GLY A 99 -22.17 -6.08 9.37
N VAL A 100 -21.54 -5.16 8.63
CA VAL A 100 -21.78 -5.00 7.20
C VAL A 100 -21.17 -6.19 6.48
N LYS A 101 -21.96 -6.85 5.63
CA LYS A 101 -21.45 -7.98 4.86
C LYS A 101 -20.43 -7.51 3.82
N PHE A 102 -19.39 -8.32 3.62
CA PHE A 102 -18.42 -8.06 2.57
C PHE A 102 -19.12 -7.96 1.20
N HIS A 103 -18.89 -6.85 0.51
CA HIS A 103 -19.53 -6.52 -0.79
C HIS A 103 -18.51 -6.35 -1.92
N GLY A 104 -17.27 -6.77 -1.69
CA GLY A 104 -16.18 -6.63 -2.64
C GLY A 104 -15.39 -5.35 -2.44
N ARG A 105 -14.28 -5.25 -3.13
CA ARG A 105 -13.42 -4.06 -3.13
C ARG A 105 -13.88 -3.13 -4.24
N SER A 106 -14.06 -1.86 -3.90
CA SER A 106 -14.28 -0.79 -4.86
C SER A 106 -12.98 0.01 -4.94
N ARG A 107 -12.09 -0.35 -5.86
CA ARG A 107 -10.93 0.49 -6.14
C ARG A 107 -11.40 1.74 -6.86
N SER A 108 -11.29 2.88 -6.19
CA SER A 108 -11.16 4.15 -6.90
C SER A 108 -9.67 4.30 -7.20
N GLU A 109 -9.30 4.26 -8.47
CA GLU A 109 -7.93 4.56 -8.83
C GLU A 109 -7.61 6.01 -8.52
N VAL A 110 -6.57 6.18 -7.73
CA VAL A 110 -5.96 7.49 -7.58
C VAL A 110 -5.12 7.73 -8.83
N ALA A 111 -5.26 8.91 -9.44
CA ALA A 111 -4.50 9.30 -10.61
C ALA A 111 -3.02 9.51 -10.22
N TRP A 112 -2.26 8.42 -10.05
CA TRP A 112 -0.88 8.43 -9.59
C TRP A 112 0.05 9.29 -10.46
N HIS A 113 -0.28 9.48 -11.75
CA HIS A 113 0.42 10.39 -12.67
C HIS A 113 0.42 11.85 -12.20
N THR A 114 -0.47 12.23 -11.30
CA THR A 114 -0.53 13.60 -10.74
C THR A 114 0.39 13.78 -9.54
N VAL A 115 0.94 12.69 -8.99
CA VAL A 115 1.89 12.73 -7.87
C VAL A 115 3.30 12.88 -8.44
N THR A 116 3.81 14.12 -8.42
CA THR A 116 5.07 14.50 -9.06
C THR A 116 6.05 15.18 -8.13
N THR A 117 5.65 15.44 -6.88
CA THR A 117 6.53 16.08 -5.88
C THR A 117 6.63 15.23 -4.61
N ILE A 118 7.76 15.35 -3.92
CA ILE A 118 7.98 14.66 -2.65
C ILE A 118 7.03 15.13 -1.54
N ASP A 119 6.60 16.37 -1.58
CA ASP A 119 5.62 16.90 -0.63
C ASP A 119 4.23 16.26 -0.81
N GLN A 120 3.88 15.81 -2.02
CA GLN A 120 2.65 15.04 -2.25
C GLN A 120 2.75 13.59 -1.73
N CYS A 121 3.95 13.07 -1.54
CA CYS A 121 4.20 11.73 -1.00
C CYS A 121 4.22 11.69 0.54
N ARG A 122 4.29 12.84 1.22
CA ARG A 122 4.34 13.02 2.68
C ARG A 122 2.99 13.35 3.26
#